data_a19fcf84b16492b1091e6fef7df5f8e1
#
_entry.id   a19fcf84b16492b1091e6fef7df5f8e1
#
_cell.length_a   1.000
_cell.length_b   1.000
_cell.length_c   1.000
_cell.angle_alpha   90.00
_cell.angle_beta   90.00
_cell.angle_gamma   90.00
#
_symmetry.space_group_name_H-M   'P 1'
#
loop_
_entity.id
_entity.type
_entity.pdbx_description
1 polymer ?
#
loop_
_entity_poly.entity_id
_entity_poly.type
_entity_poly.pdbx_seq_one_letter_code
_entity_poly.pdbx_strand_id
1 'polypeptide(L)'
;MNHNINPVPLSGLYKVRPFFTPGVIILTLIALNGLVFVALRFIFGIGYVTNLSNEYPWGIWIGIDVATGVALAAGGFTTAALGHIMHREEYHSIVRPALLTAMLGYTFVALGVVIDIGRWYYVWHPLIYWNPNSALFEVGICVMIYLTVLYIEFLPIVTERFMGRVNFPKFLKFLNKPVEWLLEKLDKGLSKTMFIFIIAGVVLSTLHQSSLGTLMIIAGEKMHPLWQTPVLPLLFFLSAVSVGFPMVIFESVIASKSFGLKPEEKILKKLGNMVAPILLIYLAFKIGDMFIRETFHYLFELNIHSIMFLIEVIVGVIVPLFMFLSRKAIKSLTITFWASVLVIFGIVINRFNNFIVAYHPPYSFKPYIPSIGEISVTIGFVALLILLYRAFVMFFPIISVQPKNNAQIITANNYEVLNEK
;
A
#
# COMPACT_ATOMS: atom_id res chain seq x y z
N MET A 1 -11.00 26.46 18.78
CA MET A 1 -9.59 26.42 19.23
C MET A 1 -8.75 25.95 18.05
N ASN A 2 -8.15 26.89 17.33
CA ASN A 2 -7.29 26.60 16.18
C ASN A 2 -5.96 26.03 16.68
N HIS A 3 -5.84 24.73 16.70
CA HIS A 3 -4.53 24.07 16.83
C HIS A 3 -3.98 23.79 15.43
N ASN A 4 -3.55 24.85 14.74
CA ASN A 4 -2.64 24.72 13.61
C ASN A 4 -1.27 24.27 14.15
N ILE A 5 -1.13 22.96 14.41
CA ILE A 5 0.16 22.35 14.68
C ILE A 5 0.75 22.02 13.31
N ASN A 6 1.60 22.87 12.79
CA ASN A 6 2.37 22.56 11.59
C ASN A 6 3.24 21.34 11.89
N PRO A 7 3.11 20.25 11.13
CA PRO A 7 3.95 19.07 11.32
C PRO A 7 5.41 19.44 11.05
N VAL A 8 6.30 19.03 11.97
CA VAL A 8 7.74 19.28 11.87
C VAL A 8 8.41 17.97 11.49
N PRO A 9 9.42 17.98 10.58
CA PRO A 9 10.17 16.77 10.26
C PRO A 9 10.81 16.18 11.51
N LEU A 10 10.75 14.84 11.65
CA LEU A 10 11.25 14.15 12.84
C LEU A 10 12.76 14.33 13.06
N SER A 11 13.53 14.60 12.01
CA SER A 11 14.98 14.85 12.09
C SER A 11 15.37 16.04 12.99
N GLY A 12 14.44 16.97 13.26
CA GLY A 12 14.65 18.11 14.16
C GLY A 12 14.22 17.89 15.61
N LEU A 13 13.72 16.71 15.97
CA LEU A 13 13.19 16.44 17.32
C LEU A 13 14.18 15.64 18.17
N TYR A 14 14.51 16.15 19.36
CA TYR A 14 15.54 15.64 20.28
C TYR A 14 15.31 14.20 20.84
N LYS A 15 14.17 13.55 20.58
CA LYS A 15 13.80 12.23 21.13
C LYS A 15 13.47 11.15 20.09
N VAL A 16 13.76 11.38 18.82
CA VAL A 16 13.50 10.38 17.77
C VAL A 16 14.72 9.45 17.65
N ARG A 17 14.45 8.15 17.51
CA ARG A 17 15.51 7.16 17.30
C ARG A 17 16.31 7.47 16.03
N PRO A 18 17.66 7.28 16.05
CA PRO A 18 18.50 7.56 14.90
C PRO A 18 18.08 6.72 13.69
N PHE A 19 18.41 7.19 12.49
CA PHE A 19 18.09 6.45 11.25
C PHE A 19 18.71 5.06 11.26
N PHE A 20 20.00 4.97 11.57
CA PHE A 20 20.74 3.71 11.60
C PHE A 20 20.47 2.96 12.91
N THR A 21 19.80 1.83 12.79
CA THR A 21 19.54 0.87 13.87
C THR A 21 19.91 -0.52 13.36
N PRO A 22 20.15 -1.52 14.23
CA PRO A 22 20.43 -2.89 13.77
C PRO A 22 19.36 -3.43 12.81
N GLY A 23 18.07 -3.10 13.04
CA GLY A 23 16.99 -3.46 12.13
C GLY A 23 17.12 -2.84 10.74
N VAL A 24 17.58 -1.59 10.64
CA VAL A 24 17.82 -0.93 9.34
C VAL A 24 18.95 -1.63 8.59
N ILE A 25 20.02 -2.06 9.28
CA ILE A 25 21.13 -2.80 8.65
C ILE A 25 20.62 -4.12 8.06
N ILE A 26 19.83 -4.88 8.83
CA ILE A 26 19.24 -6.14 8.35
C ILE A 26 18.35 -5.89 7.14
N LEU A 27 17.45 -4.91 7.20
CA LEU A 27 16.57 -4.56 6.07
C LEU A 27 17.39 -4.13 4.85
N THR A 28 18.49 -3.41 5.03
CA THR A 28 19.38 -3.00 3.93
C THR A 28 20.01 -4.21 3.26
N LEU A 29 20.50 -5.19 4.03
CA LEU A 29 21.07 -6.42 3.46
C LEU A 29 20.03 -7.22 2.67
N ILE A 30 18.81 -7.33 3.20
CA ILE A 30 17.67 -7.99 2.50
C ILE A 30 17.32 -7.25 1.21
N ALA A 31 17.24 -5.92 1.27
CA ALA A 31 16.95 -5.09 0.09
C ALA A 31 18.04 -5.24 -0.99
N LEU A 32 19.32 -5.23 -0.60
CA LEU A 32 20.44 -5.44 -1.51
C LEU A 32 20.38 -6.81 -2.17
N ASN A 33 20.08 -7.87 -1.39
CA ASN A 33 19.89 -9.21 -1.97
C ASN A 33 18.79 -9.21 -3.04
N GLY A 34 17.62 -8.62 -2.77
CA GLY A 34 16.55 -8.48 -3.77
C GLY A 34 17.00 -7.72 -5.01
N LEU A 35 17.70 -6.59 -4.83
CA LEU A 35 18.22 -5.78 -5.94
C LEU A 35 19.25 -6.54 -6.81
N VAL A 36 20.03 -7.45 -6.23
CA VAL A 36 20.91 -8.33 -7.02
C VAL A 36 20.09 -9.19 -7.96
N PHE A 37 19.00 -9.84 -7.51
CA PHE A 37 18.12 -10.63 -8.37
C PHE A 37 17.39 -9.77 -9.41
N VAL A 38 17.01 -8.54 -9.07
CA VAL A 38 16.48 -7.57 -10.05
C VAL A 38 17.51 -7.28 -11.14
N ALA A 39 18.78 -7.04 -10.78
CA ALA A 39 19.85 -6.84 -11.75
C ALA A 39 20.07 -8.08 -12.65
N LEU A 40 20.11 -9.27 -12.06
CA LEU A 40 20.23 -10.53 -12.81
C LEU A 40 19.05 -10.72 -13.79
N ARG A 41 17.84 -10.34 -13.38
CA ARG A 41 16.64 -10.38 -14.24
C ARG A 41 16.82 -9.49 -15.49
N PHE A 42 17.36 -8.28 -15.34
CA PHE A 42 17.54 -7.37 -16.48
C PHE A 42 18.73 -7.76 -17.38
N ILE A 43 19.77 -8.39 -16.82
CA ILE A 43 20.96 -8.83 -17.57
C ILE A 43 20.69 -10.14 -18.31
N PHE A 44 20.12 -11.14 -17.65
CA PHE A 44 19.98 -12.51 -18.18
C PHE A 44 18.55 -12.88 -18.58
N GLY A 45 17.58 -11.98 -18.37
CA GLY A 45 16.18 -12.18 -18.69
C GLY A 45 15.37 -12.79 -17.55
N ILE A 46 14.02 -12.78 -17.71
CA ILE A 46 13.07 -13.21 -16.66
C ILE A 46 13.22 -14.70 -16.32
N GLY A 47 13.41 -15.55 -17.31
CA GLY A 47 13.53 -17.00 -17.11
C GLY A 47 14.78 -17.44 -16.35
N TYR A 48 15.75 -16.54 -16.11
CA TYR A 48 16.94 -16.84 -15.30
C TYR A 48 16.65 -16.79 -13.80
N VAL A 49 15.72 -15.94 -13.38
CA VAL A 49 15.41 -15.68 -11.97
C VAL A 49 14.05 -16.19 -11.54
N THR A 50 13.19 -16.63 -12.48
CA THR A 50 11.82 -17.07 -12.18
C THR A 50 11.59 -18.50 -12.67
N ASN A 51 10.59 -19.16 -12.08
CA ASN A 51 10.03 -20.42 -12.55
C ASN A 51 8.77 -20.22 -13.40
N LEU A 52 8.56 -19.01 -13.94
CA LEU A 52 7.45 -18.72 -14.83
C LEU A 52 7.55 -19.54 -16.13
N SER A 53 6.41 -19.89 -16.67
CA SER A 53 6.28 -20.62 -17.94
C SER A 53 5.11 -20.09 -18.75
N ASN A 54 4.94 -20.57 -19.97
CA ASN A 54 3.76 -20.26 -20.79
C ASN A 54 2.45 -20.75 -20.17
N GLU A 55 2.51 -21.79 -19.34
CA GLU A 55 1.37 -22.34 -18.61
C GLU A 55 1.06 -21.50 -17.36
N TYR A 56 2.10 -21.02 -16.68
CA TYR A 56 2.03 -20.15 -15.51
C TYR A 56 2.70 -18.81 -15.80
N PRO A 57 2.00 -17.90 -16.50
CA PRO A 57 2.56 -16.58 -16.86
C PRO A 57 2.61 -15.62 -15.67
N TRP A 58 1.87 -15.90 -14.59
CA TRP A 58 1.81 -15.11 -13.39
C TRP A 58 2.33 -15.91 -12.19
N GLY A 59 3.24 -15.29 -11.44
CA GLY A 59 3.83 -15.84 -10.23
C GLY A 59 3.58 -14.97 -9.02
N ILE A 60 4.44 -15.12 -8.00
CA ILE A 60 4.30 -14.34 -6.76
C ILE A 60 4.50 -12.84 -6.98
N TRP A 61 5.23 -12.40 -8.00
CA TRP A 61 5.37 -10.97 -8.29
C TRP A 61 4.03 -10.33 -8.63
N ILE A 62 3.19 -10.99 -9.43
CA ILE A 62 1.84 -10.50 -9.71
C ILE A 62 0.89 -10.74 -8.53
N GLY A 63 0.94 -11.91 -7.89
CA GLY A 63 0.04 -12.23 -6.77
C GLY A 63 0.33 -11.45 -5.49
N ILE A 64 1.60 -11.26 -5.15
CA ILE A 64 2.01 -10.60 -3.92
C ILE A 64 2.44 -9.15 -4.16
N ASP A 65 3.46 -8.90 -5.01
CA ASP A 65 4.00 -7.55 -5.14
C ASP A 65 2.99 -6.61 -5.80
N VAL A 66 2.23 -7.08 -6.81
CA VAL A 66 1.22 -6.27 -7.49
C VAL A 66 -0.13 -6.37 -6.79
N ALA A 67 -0.80 -7.51 -6.81
CA ALA A 67 -2.19 -7.62 -6.35
C ALA A 67 -2.36 -7.39 -4.84
N THR A 68 -1.43 -7.88 -4.02
CA THR A 68 -1.44 -7.60 -2.58
C THR A 68 -0.96 -6.17 -2.30
N GLY A 69 0.10 -5.70 -2.98
CA GLY A 69 0.61 -4.34 -2.84
C GLY A 69 -0.47 -3.29 -3.12
N VAL A 70 -1.24 -3.47 -4.20
CA VAL A 70 -2.41 -2.63 -4.54
C VAL A 70 -3.46 -2.65 -3.42
N ALA A 71 -3.79 -3.84 -2.89
CA ALA A 71 -4.79 -3.96 -1.83
C ALA A 71 -4.34 -3.29 -0.51
N LEU A 72 -3.09 -3.48 -0.10
CA LEU A 72 -2.56 -2.88 1.11
C LEU A 72 -2.39 -1.35 1.00
N ALA A 73 -2.12 -0.84 -0.19
CA ALA A 73 -2.09 0.60 -0.45
C ALA A 73 -3.48 1.28 -0.35
N ALA A 74 -4.55 0.49 -0.22
CA ALA A 74 -5.92 1.00 -0.06
C ALA A 74 -6.11 1.92 1.16
N GLY A 75 -5.23 1.83 2.16
CA GLY A 75 -5.20 2.75 3.31
C GLY A 75 -5.15 4.22 2.89
N GLY A 76 -4.44 4.55 1.82
CA GLY A 76 -4.33 5.91 1.29
C GLY A 76 -5.69 6.48 0.86
N PHE A 77 -6.39 5.80 -0.05
CA PHE A 77 -7.67 6.32 -0.55
C PHE A 77 -8.80 6.26 0.47
N THR A 78 -8.84 5.23 1.35
CA THR A 78 -9.87 5.13 2.39
C THR A 78 -9.73 6.24 3.43
N THR A 79 -8.51 6.59 3.82
CA THR A 79 -8.26 7.71 4.75
C THR A 79 -8.43 9.07 4.08
N ALA A 80 -8.03 9.21 2.80
CA ALA A 80 -8.29 10.42 2.03
C ALA A 80 -9.80 10.68 1.87
N ALA A 81 -10.59 9.64 1.56
CA ALA A 81 -12.04 9.73 1.52
C ALA A 81 -12.63 10.15 2.87
N LEU A 82 -12.17 9.55 3.97
CA LEU A 82 -12.65 9.84 5.31
C LEU A 82 -12.30 11.28 5.74
N GLY A 83 -11.06 11.72 5.53
CA GLY A 83 -10.57 13.04 5.94
C GLY A 83 -11.10 14.17 5.07
N HIS A 84 -11.02 14.03 3.74
CA HIS A 84 -11.30 15.12 2.81
C HIS A 84 -12.71 15.10 2.24
N ILE A 85 -13.24 13.92 1.83
CA ILE A 85 -14.58 13.84 1.22
C ILE A 85 -15.67 13.85 2.30
N MET A 86 -15.48 13.10 3.40
CA MET A 86 -16.44 13.05 4.49
C MET A 86 -16.23 14.17 5.54
N HIS A 87 -15.27 15.08 5.32
CA HIS A 87 -14.98 16.26 6.17
C HIS A 87 -14.76 15.92 7.66
N ARG A 88 -14.07 14.80 7.93
CA ARG A 88 -13.75 14.36 9.29
C ARG A 88 -12.35 14.83 9.69
N GLU A 89 -12.25 16.08 10.17
CA GLU A 89 -10.98 16.72 10.55
C GLU A 89 -10.13 15.93 11.54
N GLU A 90 -10.77 15.13 12.41
CA GLU A 90 -10.06 14.33 13.41
C GLU A 90 -9.09 13.28 12.80
N TYR A 91 -9.25 12.91 11.51
CA TYR A 91 -8.40 11.93 10.84
C TYR A 91 -7.26 12.54 10.01
N HIS A 92 -7.14 13.88 9.96
CA HIS A 92 -6.08 14.52 9.17
C HIS A 92 -4.66 14.11 9.59
N SER A 93 -4.44 13.77 10.86
CA SER A 93 -3.12 13.34 11.35
C SER A 93 -2.62 12.03 10.70
N ILE A 94 -3.53 11.15 10.28
CA ILE A 94 -3.20 9.86 9.67
C ILE A 94 -3.24 9.88 8.14
N VAL A 95 -3.75 10.96 7.51
CA VAL A 95 -3.85 11.05 6.03
C VAL A 95 -2.46 11.08 5.39
N ARG A 96 -1.53 11.90 5.92
CA ARG A 96 -0.18 12.02 5.33
C ARG A 96 0.64 10.71 5.40
N PRO A 97 0.71 10.00 6.55
CA PRO A 97 1.33 8.67 6.60
C PRO A 97 0.70 7.68 5.62
N ALA A 98 -0.63 7.60 5.59
CA ALA A 98 -1.35 6.71 4.69
C ALA A 98 -1.12 7.04 3.20
N LEU A 99 -1.06 8.32 2.85
CA LEU A 99 -0.70 8.78 1.49
C LEU A 99 0.73 8.35 1.12
N LEU A 100 1.68 8.50 2.05
CA LEU A 100 3.06 8.04 1.82
C LEU A 100 3.11 6.53 1.57
N THR A 101 2.42 5.73 2.38
CA THR A 101 2.34 4.28 2.19
C THR A 101 1.70 3.91 0.86
N ALA A 102 0.63 4.60 0.46
CA ALA A 102 0.00 4.40 -0.84
C ALA A 102 0.96 4.75 -1.99
N MET A 103 1.61 5.91 -1.93
CA MET A 103 2.56 6.36 -2.95
C MET A 103 3.74 5.39 -3.10
N LEU A 104 4.38 5.01 -2.00
CA LEU A 104 5.47 4.05 -2.04
C LEU A 104 4.99 2.66 -2.47
N GLY A 105 3.87 2.19 -1.94
CA GLY A 105 3.26 0.91 -2.31
C GLY A 105 3.01 0.82 -3.82
N TYR A 106 2.35 1.82 -4.40
CA TYR A 106 2.11 1.84 -5.86
C TYR A 106 3.38 2.05 -6.69
N THR A 107 4.40 2.71 -6.15
CA THR A 107 5.71 2.76 -6.81
C THR A 107 6.31 1.36 -6.93
N PHE A 108 6.25 0.56 -5.85
CA PHE A 108 6.72 -0.83 -5.90
C PHE A 108 5.82 -1.74 -6.72
N VAL A 109 4.50 -1.52 -6.74
CA VAL A 109 3.58 -2.19 -7.67
C VAL A 109 3.99 -1.94 -9.12
N ALA A 110 4.22 -0.69 -9.51
CA ALA A 110 4.64 -0.35 -10.86
C ALA A 110 6.01 -0.96 -11.20
N LEU A 111 6.96 -0.93 -10.28
CA LEU A 111 8.26 -1.60 -10.44
C LEU A 111 8.10 -3.12 -10.56
N GLY A 112 7.23 -3.74 -9.76
CA GLY A 112 6.90 -5.16 -9.83
C GLY A 112 6.39 -5.55 -11.22
N VAL A 113 5.44 -4.76 -11.78
CA VAL A 113 4.96 -4.95 -13.15
C VAL A 113 6.11 -4.86 -14.16
N VAL A 114 6.96 -3.82 -14.07
CA VAL A 114 8.11 -3.65 -14.99
C VAL A 114 9.08 -4.84 -14.93
N ILE A 115 9.31 -5.39 -13.75
CA ILE A 115 10.20 -6.54 -13.58
C ILE A 115 9.55 -7.82 -14.13
N ASP A 116 8.22 -7.99 -13.97
CA ASP A 116 7.48 -9.16 -14.41
C ASP A 116 7.27 -9.21 -15.92
N ILE A 117 7.10 -8.06 -16.59
CA ILE A 117 6.93 -8.00 -18.04
C ILE A 117 8.20 -8.48 -18.75
N GLY A 118 8.11 -9.56 -19.52
CA GLY A 118 9.25 -10.13 -20.27
C GLY A 118 9.99 -9.10 -21.11
N ARG A 119 9.24 -8.27 -21.86
CA ARG A 119 9.76 -7.17 -22.69
C ARG A 119 9.57 -5.84 -21.98
N TRP A 120 10.24 -5.63 -20.86
CA TRP A 120 10.11 -4.47 -19.98
C TRP A 120 10.26 -3.10 -20.70
N TYR A 121 11.04 -3.03 -21.78
CA TYR A 121 11.25 -1.82 -22.58
C TYR A 121 10.00 -1.42 -23.39
N TYR A 122 8.94 -2.22 -23.40
CA TYR A 122 7.64 -1.90 -23.99
C TYR A 122 6.58 -1.46 -22.96
N VAL A 123 6.97 -1.23 -21.70
CA VAL A 123 6.04 -0.80 -20.64
C VAL A 123 5.24 0.46 -21.00
N TRP A 124 5.78 1.31 -21.85
CA TRP A 124 5.15 2.54 -22.33
C TRP A 124 4.07 2.32 -23.42
N HIS A 125 3.99 1.13 -24.03
CA HIS A 125 3.06 0.83 -25.13
C HIS A 125 1.60 1.16 -24.80
N PRO A 126 1.05 0.89 -23.62
CA PRO A 126 -0.34 1.24 -23.28
C PRO A 126 -0.66 2.73 -23.42
N LEU A 127 0.34 3.61 -23.33
CA LEU A 127 0.14 5.05 -23.50
C LEU A 127 -0.17 5.45 -24.96
N ILE A 128 0.25 4.66 -25.93
CA ILE A 128 0.12 4.96 -27.36
C ILE A 128 -0.82 3.98 -28.06
N TYR A 129 -0.70 2.70 -27.76
CA TYR A 129 -1.49 1.63 -28.40
C TYR A 129 -2.68 1.26 -27.52
N TRP A 130 -3.77 1.97 -27.70
CA TRP A 130 -4.97 1.83 -26.88
C TRP A 130 -5.77 0.58 -27.25
N ASN A 131 -6.10 -0.22 -26.25
CA ASN A 131 -6.99 -1.37 -26.37
C ASN A 131 -7.96 -1.42 -25.18
N PRO A 132 -9.02 -0.61 -25.19
CA PRO A 132 -9.97 -0.51 -24.06
C PRO A 132 -10.73 -1.80 -23.76
N ASN A 133 -10.73 -2.78 -24.67
CA ASN A 133 -11.35 -4.09 -24.45
C ASN A 133 -10.43 -5.08 -23.73
N SER A 134 -9.20 -4.70 -23.40
CA SER A 134 -8.23 -5.55 -22.70
C SER A 134 -8.17 -5.20 -21.21
N ALA A 135 -8.46 -6.17 -20.33
CA ALA A 135 -8.29 -6.00 -18.90
C ALA A 135 -6.83 -5.73 -18.49
N LEU A 136 -5.86 -6.28 -19.21
CA LEU A 136 -4.44 -5.97 -18.99
C LEU A 136 -4.11 -4.51 -19.31
N PHE A 137 -4.70 -3.97 -20.38
CA PHE A 137 -4.59 -2.56 -20.73
C PHE A 137 -5.19 -1.67 -19.63
N GLU A 138 -6.39 -2.02 -19.15
CA GLU A 138 -7.08 -1.30 -18.07
C GLU A 138 -6.23 -1.25 -16.80
N VAL A 139 -5.71 -2.40 -16.34
CA VAL A 139 -4.80 -2.48 -15.19
C VAL A 139 -3.57 -1.61 -15.38
N GLY A 140 -2.91 -1.70 -16.54
CA GLY A 140 -1.69 -0.94 -16.84
C GLY A 140 -1.91 0.59 -16.84
N ILE A 141 -2.96 1.06 -17.51
CA ILE A 141 -3.31 2.49 -17.56
C ILE A 141 -3.72 2.99 -16.17
N CYS A 142 -4.55 2.23 -15.43
CA CYS A 142 -4.94 2.60 -14.07
C CYS A 142 -3.73 2.78 -13.14
N VAL A 143 -2.75 1.86 -13.18
CA VAL A 143 -1.51 1.99 -12.39
C VAL A 143 -0.77 3.27 -12.72
N MET A 144 -0.56 3.56 -14.02
CA MET A 144 0.21 4.74 -14.45
C MET A 144 -0.47 6.03 -14.06
N ILE A 145 -1.77 6.16 -14.30
CA ILE A 145 -2.53 7.37 -13.96
C ILE A 145 -2.62 7.54 -12.44
N TYR A 146 -2.95 6.47 -11.72
CA TYR A 146 -3.10 6.55 -10.26
C TYR A 146 -1.78 6.88 -9.55
N LEU A 147 -0.67 6.27 -9.98
CA LEU A 147 0.64 6.60 -9.45
C LEU A 147 1.00 8.07 -9.69
N THR A 148 0.66 8.61 -10.87
CA THR A 148 0.84 10.05 -11.17
C THR A 148 0.01 10.91 -10.23
N VAL A 149 -1.25 10.56 -9.99
CA VAL A 149 -2.12 11.27 -9.04
C VAL A 149 -1.54 11.24 -7.62
N LEU A 150 -1.06 10.08 -7.14
CA LEU A 150 -0.43 9.98 -5.82
C LEU A 150 0.82 10.86 -5.66
N TYR A 151 1.66 10.95 -6.70
CA TYR A 151 2.78 11.89 -6.69
C TYR A 151 2.32 13.34 -6.64
N ILE A 152 1.26 13.70 -7.36
CA ILE A 152 0.68 15.04 -7.32
C ILE A 152 0.10 15.35 -5.93
N GLU A 153 -0.61 14.41 -5.32
CA GLU A 153 -1.15 14.54 -3.96
C GLU A 153 -0.04 14.68 -2.90
N PHE A 154 1.14 14.13 -3.16
CA PHE A 154 2.29 14.24 -2.27
C PHE A 154 3.06 15.57 -2.41
N LEU A 155 2.94 16.27 -3.55
CA LEU A 155 3.66 17.52 -3.80
C LEU A 155 3.47 18.62 -2.74
N PRO A 156 2.27 18.84 -2.13
CA PRO A 156 2.13 19.83 -1.05
C PRO A 156 3.03 19.56 0.14
N ILE A 157 3.30 18.29 0.47
CA ILE A 157 4.23 17.93 1.55
C ILE A 157 5.67 18.32 1.16
N VAL A 158 6.00 18.19 -0.13
CA VAL A 158 7.30 18.60 -0.68
C VAL A 158 7.43 20.12 -0.67
N THR A 159 6.40 20.84 -1.16
CA THR A 159 6.41 22.32 -1.16
C THR A 159 6.53 22.88 0.25
N GLU A 160 5.77 22.34 1.22
CA GLU A 160 5.85 22.72 2.63
C GLU A 160 7.27 22.54 3.22
N ARG A 161 8.00 21.51 2.79
CA ARG A 161 9.37 21.24 3.26
C ARG A 161 10.40 22.21 2.74
N PHE A 162 10.28 22.61 1.46
CA PHE A 162 11.34 23.35 0.74
C PHE A 162 11.04 24.81 0.52
N MET A 163 9.79 25.25 0.51
CA MET A 163 9.42 26.65 0.28
C MET A 163 10.05 27.59 1.33
N GLY A 164 10.74 28.62 0.87
CA GLY A 164 11.51 29.55 1.71
C GLY A 164 12.82 28.98 2.27
N ARG A 165 13.22 27.77 1.88
CA ARG A 165 14.41 27.06 2.39
C ARG A 165 15.32 26.53 1.29
N VAL A 166 15.12 26.96 0.05
CA VAL A 166 15.91 26.49 -1.10
C VAL A 166 17.31 27.08 -1.03
N ASN A 167 18.32 26.25 -0.76
CA ASN A 167 19.72 26.68 -0.70
C ASN A 167 20.63 25.63 -1.35
N PHE A 168 20.87 25.79 -2.66
CA PHE A 168 21.77 24.90 -3.40
C PHE A 168 23.24 25.24 -3.17
N PRO A 169 24.15 24.25 -3.34
CA PRO A 169 25.59 24.48 -3.33
C PRO A 169 26.01 25.60 -4.29
N LYS A 170 27.19 26.21 -4.04
CA LYS A 170 27.66 27.41 -4.79
C LYS A 170 27.54 27.30 -6.32
N PHE A 171 27.83 26.13 -6.89
CA PHE A 171 27.78 25.87 -8.34
C PHE A 171 26.32 25.78 -8.90
N LEU A 172 25.30 25.52 -8.06
CA LEU A 172 23.90 25.44 -8.41
C LEU A 172 23.06 26.60 -7.83
N LYS A 173 23.69 27.60 -7.22
CA LYS A 173 23.00 28.70 -6.54
C LYS A 173 22.07 29.51 -7.50
N PHE A 174 22.38 29.51 -8.80
CA PHE A 174 21.50 30.13 -9.82
C PHE A 174 20.10 29.46 -9.92
N LEU A 175 19.94 28.20 -9.45
CA LEU A 175 18.66 27.49 -9.43
C LEU A 175 17.77 27.87 -8.24
N ASN A 176 18.28 28.53 -7.19
CA ASN A 176 17.49 28.87 -6.01
C ASN A 176 16.22 29.66 -6.38
N LYS A 177 16.34 30.76 -7.12
CA LYS A 177 15.19 31.60 -7.52
C LYS A 177 14.20 30.86 -8.44
N PRO A 178 14.63 30.19 -9.55
CA PRO A 178 13.73 29.39 -10.38
C PRO A 178 12.99 28.31 -9.64
N VAL A 179 13.68 27.57 -8.75
CA VAL A 179 13.06 26.49 -7.97
C VAL A 179 12.07 27.06 -6.96
N GLU A 180 12.40 28.14 -6.27
CA GLU A 180 11.49 28.78 -5.32
C GLU A 180 10.23 29.32 -6.02
N TRP A 181 10.39 29.98 -7.15
CA TRP A 181 9.26 30.42 -8.00
C TRP A 181 8.39 29.22 -8.44
N LEU A 182 9.01 28.11 -8.83
CA LEU A 182 8.28 26.88 -9.21
C LEU A 182 7.48 26.32 -8.04
N LEU A 183 8.09 26.24 -6.84
CA LEU A 183 7.42 25.76 -5.63
C LEU A 183 6.21 26.63 -5.26
N GLU A 184 6.34 27.95 -5.32
CA GLU A 184 5.23 28.88 -5.08
C GLU A 184 4.10 28.72 -6.10
N LYS A 185 4.43 28.53 -7.38
CA LYS A 185 3.43 28.29 -8.44
C LYS A 185 2.71 26.95 -8.25
N LEU A 186 3.46 25.92 -7.91
CA LEU A 186 2.91 24.59 -7.60
C LEU A 186 1.97 24.68 -6.39
N ASP A 187 2.39 25.30 -5.30
CA ASP A 187 1.57 25.43 -4.10
C ASP A 187 0.25 26.15 -4.38
N LYS A 188 0.30 27.29 -5.08
CA LYS A 188 -0.89 28.07 -5.50
C LYS A 188 -1.80 27.29 -6.47
N GLY A 189 -1.21 26.51 -7.37
CA GLY A 189 -1.96 25.67 -8.31
C GLY A 189 -2.65 24.49 -7.59
N LEU A 190 -1.86 23.76 -6.80
CA LEU A 190 -2.33 22.59 -6.08
C LEU A 190 -3.40 22.91 -5.04
N SER A 191 -3.28 24.05 -4.32
CA SER A 191 -4.30 24.46 -3.34
C SER A 191 -5.70 24.62 -3.95
N LYS A 192 -5.79 24.95 -5.25
CA LYS A 192 -7.06 25.11 -5.98
C LYS A 192 -7.59 23.81 -6.58
N THR A 193 -6.69 22.90 -6.96
CA THR A 193 -7.04 21.70 -7.75
C THR A 193 -6.96 20.42 -6.93
N MET A 194 -6.43 20.46 -5.71
CA MET A 194 -6.19 19.27 -4.89
C MET A 194 -7.45 18.42 -4.68
N PHE A 195 -8.61 19.04 -4.50
CA PHE A 195 -9.88 18.33 -4.35
C PHE A 195 -10.19 17.42 -5.54
N ILE A 196 -9.86 17.86 -6.76
CA ILE A 196 -10.05 17.06 -7.99
C ILE A 196 -9.12 15.83 -7.95
N PHE A 197 -7.85 16.03 -7.57
CA PHE A 197 -6.89 14.92 -7.47
C PHE A 197 -7.29 13.91 -6.39
N ILE A 198 -7.76 14.36 -5.23
CA ILE A 198 -8.24 13.45 -4.17
C ILE A 198 -9.42 12.61 -4.66
N ILE A 199 -10.41 13.21 -5.34
CA ILE A 199 -11.53 12.44 -5.93
C ILE A 199 -11.01 11.47 -6.99
N ALA A 200 -10.14 11.95 -7.89
CA ALA A 200 -9.53 11.11 -8.92
C ALA A 200 -8.75 9.94 -8.29
N GLY A 201 -8.00 10.18 -7.22
CA GLY A 201 -7.27 9.17 -6.47
C GLY A 201 -8.19 8.09 -5.90
N VAL A 202 -9.29 8.47 -5.27
CA VAL A 202 -10.29 7.52 -4.74
C VAL A 202 -10.92 6.69 -5.88
N VAL A 203 -11.34 7.34 -6.97
CA VAL A 203 -11.97 6.66 -8.11
C VAL A 203 -10.99 5.71 -8.80
N LEU A 204 -9.78 6.18 -9.11
CA LEU A 204 -8.76 5.36 -9.78
C LEU A 204 -8.32 4.17 -8.92
N SER A 205 -8.16 4.36 -7.61
CA SER A 205 -7.83 3.27 -6.72
C SER A 205 -8.92 2.21 -6.69
N THR A 206 -10.19 2.60 -6.62
CA THR A 206 -11.32 1.67 -6.63
C THR A 206 -11.43 0.91 -7.95
N LEU A 207 -11.26 1.60 -9.08
CA LEU A 207 -11.21 0.98 -10.41
C LEU A 207 -10.07 -0.05 -10.51
N HIS A 208 -8.87 0.32 -10.08
CA HIS A 208 -7.72 -0.56 -10.14
C HIS A 208 -7.91 -1.85 -9.31
N GLN A 209 -8.52 -1.75 -8.12
CA GLN A 209 -8.86 -2.93 -7.31
C GLN A 209 -9.80 -3.87 -8.08
N SER A 210 -10.85 -3.34 -8.71
CA SER A 210 -11.80 -4.12 -9.49
C SER A 210 -11.16 -4.74 -10.74
N SER A 211 -10.34 -3.97 -11.46
CA SER A 211 -9.66 -4.44 -12.69
C SER A 211 -8.75 -5.64 -12.45
N LEU A 212 -8.07 -5.71 -11.29
CA LEU A 212 -7.30 -6.89 -10.89
C LEU A 212 -8.16 -8.14 -10.72
N GLY A 213 -9.40 -7.96 -10.22
CA GLY A 213 -10.39 -9.04 -10.17
C GLY A 213 -10.85 -9.47 -11.56
N THR A 214 -11.08 -8.52 -12.47
CA THR A 214 -11.44 -8.78 -13.87
C THR A 214 -10.35 -9.58 -14.58
N LEU A 215 -9.06 -9.30 -14.30
CA LEU A 215 -7.94 -10.05 -14.83
C LEU A 215 -8.05 -11.56 -14.53
N MET A 216 -8.48 -11.91 -13.32
CA MET A 216 -8.62 -13.32 -12.93
C MET A 216 -9.91 -13.97 -13.48
N ILE A 217 -10.95 -13.20 -13.83
CA ILE A 217 -12.12 -13.74 -14.56
C ILE A 217 -11.71 -14.30 -15.93
N ILE A 218 -10.78 -13.62 -16.62
CA ILE A 218 -10.28 -14.04 -17.94
C ILE A 218 -9.57 -15.40 -17.86
N ALA A 219 -9.01 -15.77 -16.71
CA ALA A 219 -8.40 -17.07 -16.51
C ALA A 219 -9.42 -18.23 -16.66
N GLY A 220 -10.70 -17.97 -16.42
CA GLY A 220 -11.81 -18.90 -16.68
C GLY A 220 -11.63 -20.23 -15.97
N GLU A 221 -11.76 -21.33 -16.73
CA GLU A 221 -11.66 -22.73 -16.22
C GLU A 221 -10.28 -23.12 -15.69
N LYS A 222 -9.28 -22.27 -15.86
CA LYS A 222 -7.95 -22.47 -15.24
C LYS A 222 -7.95 -22.17 -13.74
N MET A 223 -9.04 -21.61 -13.23
CA MET A 223 -9.20 -21.31 -11.81
C MET A 223 -10.10 -22.32 -11.11
N HIS A 224 -9.72 -22.67 -9.88
CA HIS A 224 -10.55 -23.52 -9.05
C HIS A 224 -11.90 -22.85 -8.71
N PRO A 225 -13.05 -23.57 -8.77
CA PRO A 225 -14.40 -23.01 -8.60
C PRO A 225 -14.64 -22.23 -7.30
N LEU A 226 -13.91 -22.50 -6.22
CA LEU A 226 -14.02 -21.74 -4.96
C LEU A 226 -13.65 -20.24 -5.12
N TRP A 227 -12.78 -19.90 -6.08
CA TRP A 227 -12.35 -18.50 -6.34
C TRP A 227 -12.83 -17.98 -7.70
N GLN A 228 -13.12 -18.86 -8.66
CA GLN A 228 -13.66 -18.44 -9.95
C GLN A 228 -15.10 -17.96 -9.77
N THR A 229 -15.34 -16.67 -9.94
CA THR A 229 -16.67 -16.09 -9.82
C THR A 229 -16.81 -14.84 -10.69
N PRO A 230 -17.99 -14.59 -11.30
CA PRO A 230 -18.25 -13.36 -12.06
C PRO A 230 -18.24 -12.10 -11.17
N VAL A 231 -18.44 -12.24 -9.86
CA VAL A 231 -18.40 -11.11 -8.91
C VAL A 231 -17.00 -10.87 -8.33
N LEU A 232 -15.95 -11.50 -8.88
CA LEU A 232 -14.58 -11.36 -8.40
C LEU A 232 -14.08 -9.90 -8.37
N PRO A 233 -14.39 -9.03 -9.35
CA PRO A 233 -14.03 -7.62 -9.29
C PRO A 233 -14.62 -6.90 -8.06
N LEU A 234 -15.86 -7.19 -7.72
CA LEU A 234 -16.52 -6.66 -6.52
C LEU A 234 -15.86 -7.19 -5.24
N LEU A 235 -15.53 -8.49 -5.20
CA LEU A 235 -14.84 -9.08 -4.05
C LEU A 235 -13.43 -8.50 -3.87
N PHE A 236 -12.71 -8.23 -4.95
CA PHE A 236 -11.40 -7.57 -4.90
C PHE A 236 -11.52 -6.14 -4.36
N PHE A 237 -12.49 -5.38 -4.84
CA PHE A 237 -12.78 -4.04 -4.33
C PHE A 237 -13.17 -4.05 -2.84
N LEU A 238 -14.16 -4.86 -2.45
CA LEU A 238 -14.61 -4.93 -1.06
C LEU A 238 -13.49 -5.40 -0.10
N SER A 239 -12.68 -6.36 -0.52
CA SER A 239 -11.54 -6.82 0.26
C SER A 239 -10.48 -5.73 0.46
N ALA A 240 -10.22 -4.91 -0.57
CA ALA A 240 -9.30 -3.79 -0.48
C ALA A 240 -9.82 -2.67 0.45
N VAL A 241 -11.11 -2.32 0.36
CA VAL A 241 -11.73 -1.39 1.32
C VAL A 241 -11.67 -1.94 2.74
N SER A 242 -11.86 -3.26 2.92
CA SER A 242 -11.80 -3.92 4.23
C SER A 242 -10.43 -3.84 4.88
N VAL A 243 -9.33 -3.88 4.10
CA VAL A 243 -7.97 -3.83 4.63
C VAL A 243 -7.43 -2.42 4.78
N GLY A 244 -8.06 -1.42 4.16
CA GLY A 244 -7.57 -0.04 4.17
C GLY A 244 -7.34 0.49 5.58
N PHE A 245 -8.36 0.49 6.45
CA PHE A 245 -8.21 0.93 7.85
C PHE A 245 -7.31 0.02 8.68
N PRO A 246 -7.41 -1.32 8.61
CA PRO A 246 -6.44 -2.22 9.24
C PRO A 246 -4.99 -1.90 8.89
N MET A 247 -4.69 -1.59 7.63
CA MET A 247 -3.33 -1.23 7.22
C MET A 247 -2.86 0.07 7.87
N VAL A 248 -3.71 1.09 7.94
CA VAL A 248 -3.39 2.36 8.63
C VAL A 248 -3.16 2.15 10.13
N ILE A 249 -3.97 1.29 10.78
CA ILE A 249 -3.79 0.95 12.20
C ILE A 249 -2.44 0.25 12.40
N PHE A 250 -2.15 -0.76 11.58
CA PHE A 250 -0.89 -1.51 11.62
C PHE A 250 0.32 -0.59 11.44
N GLU A 251 0.31 0.20 10.38
CA GLU A 251 1.37 1.15 10.03
C GLU A 251 1.61 2.17 11.14
N SER A 252 0.54 2.82 11.63
CA SER A 252 0.65 3.86 12.67
C SER A 252 1.22 3.32 13.97
N VAL A 253 0.86 2.09 14.38
CA VAL A 253 1.40 1.45 15.59
C VAL A 253 2.87 1.07 15.40
N ILE A 254 3.22 0.47 14.27
CA ILE A 254 4.62 0.06 13.98
C ILE A 254 5.51 1.29 13.82
N ALA A 255 5.09 2.30 13.06
CA ALA A 255 5.83 3.54 12.88
C ALA A 255 6.05 4.25 14.23
N SER A 256 5.00 4.42 15.04
CA SER A 256 5.13 5.03 16.37
C SER A 256 6.14 4.30 17.24
N LYS A 257 6.08 2.97 17.29
CA LYS A 257 7.06 2.15 18.04
C LYS A 257 8.48 2.29 17.48
N SER A 258 8.61 2.29 16.14
CA SER A 258 9.91 2.39 15.46
C SER A 258 10.60 3.73 15.75
N PHE A 259 9.85 4.83 15.80
CA PHE A 259 10.40 6.16 16.08
C PHE A 259 10.41 6.53 17.57
N GLY A 260 9.87 5.69 18.46
CA GLY A 260 9.77 5.96 19.89
C GLY A 260 8.68 6.96 20.24
N LEU A 261 7.65 7.07 19.40
CA LEU A 261 6.48 7.93 19.58
C LEU A 261 5.34 7.16 20.25
N LYS A 262 4.34 7.89 20.76
CA LYS A 262 3.08 7.30 21.23
C LYS A 262 2.09 7.27 20.08
N PRO A 263 1.43 6.12 19.79
CA PRO A 263 0.40 6.06 18.78
C PRO A 263 -0.85 6.87 19.20
N GLU A 264 -1.60 7.36 18.24
CA GLU A 264 -2.86 8.11 18.45
C GLU A 264 -4.01 7.12 18.75
N GLU A 265 -3.99 6.50 19.93
CA GLU A 265 -4.90 5.42 20.32
C GLU A 265 -6.38 5.71 20.05
N LYS A 266 -6.83 6.95 20.35
CA LYS A 266 -8.23 7.34 20.22
C LYS A 266 -8.71 7.25 18.77
N ILE A 267 -7.88 7.73 17.83
CA ILE A 267 -8.19 7.74 16.39
C ILE A 267 -8.14 6.31 15.84
N LEU A 268 -7.08 5.55 16.17
CA LEU A 268 -6.91 4.19 15.70
C LEU A 268 -8.01 3.24 16.18
N LYS A 269 -8.50 3.40 17.43
CA LYS A 269 -9.64 2.63 17.94
C LYS A 269 -10.95 3.00 17.23
N LYS A 270 -11.16 4.28 16.88
CA LYS A 270 -12.33 4.68 16.08
C LYS A 270 -12.29 4.08 14.67
N LEU A 271 -11.12 4.05 14.03
CA LEU A 271 -10.96 3.35 12.74
C LEU A 271 -11.29 1.86 12.85
N GLY A 272 -10.84 1.18 13.92
CA GLY A 272 -11.15 -0.22 14.18
C GLY A 272 -12.66 -0.50 14.21
N ASN A 273 -13.47 0.42 14.74
CA ASN A 273 -14.94 0.28 14.77
C ASN A 273 -15.58 0.31 13.37
N MET A 274 -14.91 0.91 12.38
CA MET A 274 -15.40 0.98 11.01
C MET A 274 -15.08 -0.29 10.21
N VAL A 275 -14.16 -1.13 10.69
CA VAL A 275 -13.72 -2.33 9.96
C VAL A 275 -14.78 -3.43 9.97
N ALA A 276 -15.44 -3.67 11.11
CA ALA A 276 -16.39 -4.76 11.26
C ALA A 276 -17.55 -4.73 10.24
N PRO A 277 -18.27 -3.60 10.03
CA PRO A 277 -19.35 -3.57 9.04
C PRO A 277 -18.84 -3.82 7.61
N ILE A 278 -17.65 -3.35 7.26
CA ILE A 278 -17.06 -3.54 5.93
C ILE A 278 -16.69 -5.02 5.73
N LEU A 279 -16.06 -5.65 6.73
CA LEU A 279 -15.76 -7.09 6.71
C LEU A 279 -17.02 -7.94 6.61
N LEU A 280 -18.10 -7.54 7.29
CA LEU A 280 -19.37 -8.24 7.22
C LEU A 280 -19.97 -8.19 5.82
N ILE A 281 -19.94 -7.03 5.16
CA ILE A 281 -20.39 -6.86 3.77
C ILE A 281 -19.54 -7.75 2.84
N TYR A 282 -18.21 -7.70 2.96
CA TYR A 282 -17.32 -8.56 2.17
C TYR A 282 -17.63 -10.05 2.36
N LEU A 283 -17.77 -10.49 3.62
CA LEU A 283 -18.09 -11.88 3.95
C LEU A 283 -19.45 -12.30 3.38
N ALA A 284 -20.47 -11.44 3.49
CA ALA A 284 -21.80 -11.73 2.98
C ALA A 284 -21.80 -11.93 1.45
N PHE A 285 -21.10 -11.08 0.70
CA PHE A 285 -20.95 -11.26 -0.75
C PHE A 285 -20.16 -12.51 -1.09
N LYS A 286 -19.07 -12.80 -0.39
CA LYS A 286 -18.23 -13.97 -0.65
C LYS A 286 -18.95 -15.28 -0.38
N ILE A 287 -19.62 -15.37 0.75
CA ILE A 287 -20.37 -16.59 1.15
C ILE A 287 -21.66 -16.70 0.33
N GLY A 288 -22.38 -15.59 0.11
CA GLY A 288 -23.58 -15.57 -0.72
C GLY A 288 -23.33 -16.05 -2.15
N ASP A 289 -22.25 -15.55 -2.79
CA ASP A 289 -21.84 -16.02 -4.12
C ASP A 289 -21.51 -17.51 -4.16
N MET A 290 -20.81 -18.01 -3.15
CA MET A 290 -20.49 -19.43 -3.03
C MET A 290 -21.75 -20.31 -2.97
N PHE A 291 -22.79 -19.88 -2.23
CA PHE A 291 -24.07 -20.60 -2.16
C PHE A 291 -24.87 -20.49 -3.48
N ILE A 292 -24.93 -19.31 -4.11
CA ILE A 292 -25.63 -19.10 -5.38
C ILE A 292 -25.04 -19.99 -6.50
N ARG A 293 -23.70 -20.16 -6.50
CA ARG A 293 -22.99 -21.01 -7.47
C ARG A 293 -22.90 -22.47 -7.07
N GLU A 294 -23.45 -22.84 -5.91
CA GLU A 294 -23.42 -24.20 -5.36
C GLU A 294 -22.00 -24.77 -5.16
N THR A 295 -20.98 -23.89 -5.05
CA THR A 295 -19.57 -24.31 -4.93
C THR A 295 -19.15 -24.67 -3.50
N PHE A 296 -20.06 -24.60 -2.54
CA PHE A 296 -19.80 -24.95 -1.13
C PHE A 296 -19.40 -26.42 -0.95
N HIS A 297 -19.80 -27.34 -1.86
CA HIS A 297 -19.43 -28.75 -1.78
C HIS A 297 -17.92 -28.99 -1.88
N TYR A 298 -17.17 -28.13 -2.60
CA TYR A 298 -15.71 -28.21 -2.66
C TYR A 298 -15.02 -28.03 -1.29
N LEU A 299 -15.69 -27.44 -0.30
CA LEU A 299 -15.13 -27.31 1.05
C LEU A 299 -14.97 -28.66 1.75
N PHE A 300 -15.75 -29.66 1.37
CA PHE A 300 -15.76 -31.00 1.99
C PHE A 300 -14.78 -31.96 1.33
N GLU A 301 -14.10 -31.57 0.25
CA GLU A 301 -13.10 -32.40 -0.40
C GLU A 301 -11.80 -32.54 0.40
N LEU A 302 -11.60 -31.69 1.42
CA LEU A 302 -10.43 -31.69 2.32
C LEU A 302 -9.08 -31.70 1.60
N ASN A 303 -9.04 -31.11 0.40
CA ASN A 303 -7.84 -30.92 -0.39
C ASN A 303 -7.15 -29.58 -0.05
N ILE A 304 -6.01 -29.30 -0.70
CA ILE A 304 -5.26 -28.06 -0.47
C ILE A 304 -6.11 -26.79 -0.75
N HIS A 305 -7.00 -26.83 -1.73
CA HIS A 305 -7.86 -25.71 -2.09
C HIS A 305 -8.87 -25.40 -0.99
N SER A 306 -9.56 -26.44 -0.48
CA SER A 306 -10.52 -26.28 0.63
C SER A 306 -9.83 -25.76 1.89
N ILE A 307 -8.66 -26.29 2.24
CA ILE A 307 -7.90 -25.87 3.43
C ILE A 307 -7.47 -24.40 3.29
N MET A 308 -6.90 -24.02 2.15
CA MET A 308 -6.45 -22.64 1.91
C MET A 308 -7.62 -21.64 1.87
N PHE A 309 -8.78 -22.05 1.33
CA PHE A 309 -9.99 -21.23 1.37
C PHE A 309 -10.50 -21.04 2.80
N LEU A 310 -10.51 -22.10 3.61
CA LEU A 310 -10.93 -22.04 5.02
C LEU A 310 -9.97 -21.16 5.84
N ILE A 311 -8.64 -21.27 5.64
CA ILE A 311 -7.66 -20.39 6.29
C ILE A 311 -7.95 -18.92 5.91
N GLU A 312 -8.15 -18.64 4.64
CA GLU A 312 -8.45 -17.29 4.14
C GLU A 312 -9.70 -16.71 4.82
N VAL A 313 -10.80 -17.47 4.84
CA VAL A 313 -12.09 -16.97 5.36
C VAL A 313 -12.11 -16.97 6.88
N ILE A 314 -11.68 -18.04 7.53
CA ILE A 314 -11.76 -18.15 9.00
C ILE A 314 -10.75 -17.21 9.65
N VAL A 315 -9.47 -17.37 9.32
CA VAL A 315 -8.40 -16.62 9.98
C VAL A 315 -8.34 -15.17 9.49
N GLY A 316 -8.55 -14.94 8.19
CA GLY A 316 -8.44 -13.62 7.59
C GLY A 316 -9.68 -12.74 7.72
N VAL A 317 -10.88 -13.31 7.91
CA VAL A 317 -12.14 -12.55 7.92
C VAL A 317 -12.96 -12.80 9.19
N ILE A 318 -13.33 -14.04 9.48
CA ILE A 318 -14.26 -14.36 10.58
C ILE A 318 -13.65 -14.04 11.95
N VAL A 319 -12.44 -14.52 12.22
CA VAL A 319 -11.78 -14.25 13.51
C VAL A 319 -11.59 -12.76 13.75
N PRO A 320 -11.00 -11.96 12.84
CA PRO A 320 -10.87 -10.52 13.07
C PRO A 320 -12.22 -9.80 13.13
N LEU A 321 -13.25 -10.25 12.40
CA LEU A 321 -14.60 -9.70 12.50
C LEU A 321 -15.12 -9.81 13.94
N PHE A 322 -15.05 -10.99 14.56
CA PHE A 322 -15.45 -11.17 15.97
C PHE A 322 -14.56 -10.39 16.93
N MET A 323 -13.27 -10.26 16.65
CA MET A 323 -12.38 -9.42 17.44
C MET A 323 -12.81 -7.94 17.39
N PHE A 324 -13.11 -7.38 16.22
CA PHE A 324 -13.57 -5.99 16.07
C PHE A 324 -14.97 -5.75 16.67
N LEU A 325 -15.86 -6.75 16.65
CA LEU A 325 -17.18 -6.66 17.29
C LEU A 325 -17.12 -6.77 18.83
N SER A 326 -16.00 -7.24 19.37
CA SER A 326 -15.88 -7.41 20.82
C SER A 326 -15.77 -6.07 21.54
N ARG A 327 -16.49 -5.92 22.67
CA ARG A 327 -16.39 -4.73 23.55
C ARG A 327 -14.97 -4.48 24.08
N LYS A 328 -14.12 -5.51 24.09
CA LYS A 328 -12.70 -5.41 24.49
C LYS A 328 -11.86 -4.72 23.41
N ALA A 329 -12.16 -4.93 22.13
CA ALA A 329 -11.44 -4.27 21.03
C ALA A 329 -11.63 -2.75 21.05
N ILE A 330 -12.85 -2.28 21.30
CA ILE A 330 -13.16 -0.84 21.41
C ILE A 330 -12.31 -0.14 22.48
N LYS A 331 -11.90 -0.88 23.54
CA LYS A 331 -11.12 -0.37 24.66
C LYS A 331 -9.62 -0.58 24.54
N SER A 332 -9.16 -1.57 23.75
CA SER A 332 -7.76 -2.02 23.69
C SER A 332 -7.14 -1.83 22.30
N LEU A 333 -6.16 -0.95 22.20
CA LEU A 333 -5.39 -0.80 20.94
C LEU A 333 -4.64 -2.10 20.54
N THR A 334 -4.22 -2.90 21.53
CA THR A 334 -3.51 -4.17 21.24
C THR A 334 -4.41 -5.16 20.52
N ILE A 335 -5.68 -5.29 20.95
CA ILE A 335 -6.65 -6.18 20.28
C ILE A 335 -6.96 -5.66 18.88
N THR A 336 -7.19 -4.34 18.74
CA THR A 336 -7.42 -3.68 17.44
C THR A 336 -6.23 -3.89 16.50
N PHE A 337 -5.01 -3.79 16.99
CA PHE A 337 -3.79 -4.03 16.22
C PHE A 337 -3.71 -5.49 15.72
N TRP A 338 -3.90 -6.48 16.59
CA TRP A 338 -3.83 -7.89 16.19
C TRP A 338 -4.98 -8.29 15.26
N ALA A 339 -6.19 -7.75 15.48
CA ALA A 339 -7.28 -7.93 14.52
C ALA A 339 -6.91 -7.36 13.13
N SER A 340 -6.26 -6.19 13.11
CA SER A 340 -5.77 -5.59 11.85
C SER A 340 -4.70 -6.46 11.18
N VAL A 341 -3.78 -7.04 11.95
CA VAL A 341 -2.77 -7.99 11.42
C VAL A 341 -3.44 -9.20 10.76
N LEU A 342 -4.49 -9.74 11.39
CA LEU A 342 -5.22 -10.89 10.82
C LEU A 342 -5.96 -10.52 9.52
N VAL A 343 -6.56 -9.33 9.42
CA VAL A 343 -7.16 -8.86 8.16
C VAL A 343 -6.11 -8.71 7.07
N ILE A 344 -4.97 -8.09 7.36
CA ILE A 344 -3.85 -7.96 6.42
C ILE A 344 -3.40 -9.34 5.95
N PHE A 345 -3.17 -10.27 6.87
CA PHE A 345 -2.82 -11.65 6.55
C PHE A 345 -3.88 -12.32 5.65
N GLY A 346 -5.17 -12.13 5.96
CA GLY A 346 -6.27 -12.66 5.17
C GLY A 346 -6.26 -12.16 3.72
N ILE A 347 -5.94 -10.88 3.50
CA ILE A 347 -5.84 -10.30 2.16
C ILE A 347 -4.61 -10.82 1.41
N VAL A 348 -3.46 -10.96 2.09
CA VAL A 348 -2.26 -11.59 1.50
C VAL A 348 -2.59 -13.00 1.03
N ILE A 349 -3.21 -13.82 1.90
CA ILE A 349 -3.63 -15.19 1.55
C ILE A 349 -4.68 -15.20 0.44
N ASN A 350 -5.65 -14.28 0.46
CA ASN A 350 -6.65 -14.19 -0.61
C ASN A 350 -6.00 -13.93 -1.98
N ARG A 351 -5.05 -12.99 -2.07
CA ARG A 351 -4.35 -12.72 -3.34
C ARG A 351 -3.46 -13.89 -3.75
N PHE A 352 -2.73 -14.46 -2.80
CA PHE A 352 -1.94 -15.67 -3.03
C PHE A 352 -2.82 -16.83 -3.54
N ASN A 353 -3.98 -17.05 -2.91
CA ASN A 353 -4.93 -18.07 -3.34
C ASN A 353 -5.43 -17.83 -4.78
N ASN A 354 -5.85 -16.61 -5.11
CA ASN A 354 -6.38 -16.32 -6.44
C ASN A 354 -5.33 -16.48 -7.55
N PHE A 355 -4.08 -16.08 -7.33
CA PHE A 355 -3.05 -16.07 -8.38
C PHE A 355 -2.21 -17.35 -8.41
N ILE A 356 -2.07 -18.06 -7.28
CA ILE A 356 -1.16 -19.22 -7.17
C ILE A 356 -1.93 -20.49 -6.90
N VAL A 357 -2.73 -20.56 -5.82
CA VAL A 357 -3.39 -21.80 -5.39
C VAL A 357 -4.54 -22.16 -6.32
N ALA A 358 -5.38 -21.18 -6.68
CA ALA A 358 -6.55 -21.42 -7.52
C ALA A 358 -6.19 -21.57 -9.00
N TYR A 359 -5.11 -20.95 -9.46
CA TYR A 359 -4.73 -20.98 -10.87
C TYR A 359 -3.99 -22.25 -11.20
N HIS A 360 -4.66 -23.14 -11.92
CA HIS A 360 -4.12 -24.45 -12.31
C HIS A 360 -4.63 -24.84 -13.71
N PRO A 361 -3.86 -24.54 -14.76
CA PRO A 361 -4.24 -24.94 -16.13
C PRO A 361 -4.38 -26.45 -16.24
N PRO A 362 -5.47 -26.97 -16.85
CA PRO A 362 -5.75 -28.42 -16.92
C PRO A 362 -4.72 -29.17 -17.78
N TYR A 363 -3.93 -28.47 -18.61
CA TYR A 363 -2.89 -29.04 -19.46
C TYR A 363 -1.48 -28.93 -18.85
N SER A 364 -1.35 -28.42 -17.63
CA SER A 364 -0.06 -28.30 -16.96
C SER A 364 0.38 -29.61 -16.33
N PHE A 365 1.62 -30.01 -16.63
CA PHE A 365 2.24 -31.22 -16.06
C PHE A 365 2.87 -30.99 -14.67
N LYS A 366 3.23 -29.75 -14.34
CA LYS A 366 3.91 -29.41 -13.09
C LYS A 366 3.25 -28.19 -12.47
N PRO A 367 3.02 -28.18 -11.14
CA PRO A 367 2.56 -26.99 -10.44
C PRO A 367 3.65 -25.91 -10.46
N TYR A 368 3.21 -24.64 -10.44
CA TYR A 368 4.13 -23.53 -10.24
C TYR A 368 4.62 -23.50 -8.79
N ILE A 369 5.93 -23.38 -8.63
CA ILE A 369 6.60 -23.15 -7.35
C ILE A 369 7.53 -21.95 -7.54
N PRO A 370 7.40 -20.90 -6.70
CA PRO A 370 8.25 -19.72 -6.80
C PRO A 370 9.74 -20.09 -6.68
N SER A 371 10.58 -19.45 -7.50
CA SER A 371 12.03 -19.57 -7.38
C SER A 371 12.58 -18.79 -6.19
N ILE A 372 13.83 -19.07 -5.81
CA ILE A 372 14.55 -18.28 -4.80
C ILE A 372 14.68 -16.82 -5.26
N GLY A 373 14.87 -16.59 -6.57
CA GLY A 373 14.95 -15.25 -7.15
C GLY A 373 13.65 -14.46 -6.96
N GLU A 374 12.50 -15.09 -7.23
CA GLU A 374 11.18 -14.47 -7.04
C GLU A 374 10.95 -14.09 -5.56
N ILE A 375 11.23 -15.01 -4.64
CA ILE A 375 11.08 -14.79 -3.19
C ILE A 375 12.02 -13.67 -2.72
N SER A 376 13.28 -13.67 -3.19
CA SER A 376 14.27 -12.65 -2.82
C SER A 376 13.88 -11.25 -3.28
N VAL A 377 13.30 -11.10 -4.46
CA VAL A 377 12.81 -9.80 -4.97
C VAL A 377 11.62 -9.32 -4.15
N THR A 378 10.62 -10.17 -3.90
CA THR A 378 9.44 -9.82 -3.09
C THR A 378 9.83 -9.36 -1.67
N ILE A 379 10.65 -10.14 -0.97
CA ILE A 379 11.12 -9.76 0.38
C ILE A 379 12.00 -8.50 0.32
N GLY A 380 12.84 -8.37 -0.72
CA GLY A 380 13.66 -7.20 -0.97
C GLY A 380 12.84 -5.93 -1.18
N PHE A 381 11.74 -6.02 -1.92
CA PHE A 381 10.81 -4.88 -2.13
C PHE A 381 10.13 -4.45 -0.85
N VAL A 382 9.65 -5.40 -0.04
CA VAL A 382 9.09 -5.08 1.28
C VAL A 382 10.13 -4.39 2.18
N ALA A 383 11.36 -4.90 2.21
CA ALA A 383 12.45 -4.29 2.99
C ALA A 383 12.77 -2.87 2.49
N LEU A 384 12.85 -2.67 1.18
CA LEU A 384 13.15 -1.37 0.56
C LEU A 384 12.00 -0.37 0.80
N LEU A 385 10.74 -0.81 0.74
CA LEU A 385 9.58 0.01 1.08
C LEU A 385 9.65 0.52 2.51
N ILE A 386 9.96 -0.35 3.48
CA ILE A 386 10.12 0.03 4.90
C ILE A 386 11.26 1.03 5.08
N LEU A 387 12.39 0.83 4.40
CA LEU A 387 13.54 1.75 4.44
C LEU A 387 13.20 3.12 3.87
N LEU A 388 12.54 3.16 2.70
CA LEU A 388 12.10 4.40 2.07
C LEU A 388 11.05 5.11 2.92
N TYR A 389 10.06 4.38 3.44
CA TYR A 389 9.08 4.94 4.37
C TYR A 389 9.77 5.63 5.55
N ARG A 390 10.72 4.93 6.19
CA ARG A 390 11.50 5.49 7.30
C ARG A 390 12.27 6.75 6.89
N ALA A 391 12.93 6.74 5.73
CA ALA A 391 13.67 7.88 5.20
C ALA A 391 12.74 9.08 4.97
N PHE A 392 11.60 8.86 4.31
CA PHE A 392 10.63 9.92 4.02
C PHE A 392 10.04 10.54 5.29
N VAL A 393 9.65 9.70 6.27
CA VAL A 393 9.12 10.18 7.56
C VAL A 393 10.15 11.02 8.34
N MET A 394 11.43 10.68 8.24
CA MET A 394 12.48 11.48 8.89
C MET A 394 12.79 12.79 8.15
N PHE A 395 12.62 12.81 6.85
CA PHE A 395 12.99 13.96 6.03
C PHE A 395 11.83 14.94 5.80
N PHE A 396 10.60 14.43 5.63
CA PHE A 396 9.40 15.23 5.37
C PHE A 396 8.50 15.36 6.60
N PRO A 397 7.66 16.40 6.68
CA PRO A 397 6.70 16.61 7.76
C PRO A 397 5.46 15.71 7.59
N ILE A 398 5.64 14.39 7.78
CA ILE A 398 4.59 13.39 7.53
C ILE A 398 3.82 13.05 8.81
N ILE A 399 4.55 12.78 9.90
CA ILE A 399 3.92 12.43 11.19
C ILE A 399 3.79 13.70 12.04
N SER A 400 2.55 14.02 12.45
CA SER A 400 2.30 15.09 13.40
C SER A 400 2.71 14.65 14.81
N VAL A 401 3.66 15.36 15.39
CA VAL A 401 4.06 15.15 16.78
C VAL A 401 3.41 16.22 17.64
N GLN A 402 2.54 15.81 18.57
CA GLN A 402 2.05 16.76 19.58
C GLN A 402 3.18 17.06 20.57
N PRO A 403 3.64 18.31 20.67
CA PRO A 403 4.64 18.69 21.68
C PRO A 403 4.05 18.53 23.07
N LYS A 404 4.71 17.74 23.91
CA LYS A 404 4.25 17.44 25.27
C LYS A 404 4.24 18.64 26.22
N ASN A 405 5.00 19.72 25.93
CA ASN A 405 5.03 20.98 26.68
C ASN A 405 5.60 22.11 25.78
N ASN A 406 5.15 23.34 25.97
CA ASN A 406 5.65 24.55 25.31
C ASN A 406 7.18 24.76 25.42
N ALA A 407 7.84 24.15 26.40
CA ALA A 407 9.29 24.18 26.56
C ALA A 407 10.08 23.45 25.45
N GLN A 408 9.45 22.53 24.67
CA GLN A 408 10.11 21.82 23.58
C GLN A 408 10.09 22.60 22.25
N ILE A 409 9.13 23.54 22.10
CA ILE A 409 9.06 24.45 20.95
C ILE A 409 10.13 25.54 21.06
N ILE A 410 10.40 26.00 22.28
CA ILE A 410 11.40 27.05 22.54
C ILE A 410 12.82 26.57 22.21
N THR A 411 13.14 25.29 22.44
CA THR A 411 14.45 24.72 22.11
C THR A 411 14.63 24.52 20.59
N ALA A 412 13.60 24.20 19.82
CA ALA A 412 13.68 24.09 18.38
C ALA A 412 13.90 25.46 17.72
N ASN A 413 13.19 26.50 18.17
CA ASN A 413 13.37 27.87 17.67
C ASN A 413 14.74 28.46 18.07
N ASN A 414 15.28 28.12 19.25
CA ASN A 414 16.61 28.60 19.67
C ASN A 414 17.76 27.94 18.87
N TYR A 415 17.57 26.75 18.30
CA TYR A 415 18.56 26.14 17.41
C TYR A 415 18.57 26.73 16.01
N GLU A 416 17.43 27.23 15.50
CA GLU A 416 17.38 27.99 14.24
C GLU A 416 18.12 29.33 14.37
N VAL A 417 18.00 30.00 15.50
CA VAL A 417 18.67 31.30 15.77
C VAL A 417 20.18 31.16 16.00
N LEU A 418 20.68 30.00 16.46
CA LEU A 418 22.10 29.75 16.68
C LEU A 418 22.84 29.30 15.41
N ASN A 419 22.15 28.81 14.39
CA ASN A 419 22.74 28.44 13.09
C ASN A 419 22.70 29.59 12.04
N GLU A 420 22.13 30.74 12.36
CA GLU A 420 22.12 31.96 11.54
C GLU A 420 23.20 32.98 11.96
N LYS A 421 24.03 32.66 12.93
CA LYS A 421 25.24 33.40 13.28
C LYS A 421 26.48 32.55 12.95
#